data_e8b83f5fb926863a3ee5ebdb9a47cc7e
#
_entry.id   e8b83f5fb926863a3ee5ebdb9a47cc7e
#
_cell.length_a   1.000
_cell.length_b   1.000
_cell.length_c   1.000
_cell.angle_alpha   90.00
_cell.angle_beta   90.00
_cell.angle_gamma   90.00
#
_symmetry.space_group_name_H-M   'P 1'
#
loop_
_entity.id
_entity.type
_entity.pdbx_description
1 polymer ?
#
loop_
_entity_poly.entity_id
_entity_poly.type
_entity_poly.pdbx_seq_one_letter_code
_entity_poly.pdbx_strand_id
1 'polypeptide(L)'
;MKTINLFKSILAIVAIALTSTIIGCSPEKPENEKENKLHEDPVRAVFTLQEGTLDNAATFDKQPKKADFKASSAPAQVIEWQTTAGEGWHRTSQTEAFHVKNCIDNPNVVYLLKMQYYNAKGEMMNSQFYNLGQDKIHQHFFSTYKRVEYNGQTSSVRVTNKADLPYDYRYIDELNGAFIGETNPMGFDGLIKFVKPGRHFELSVDLLHAAESKFGADGKPSPFYNPAPKLLSTGLWDINVKLPIIVDGESNEEVTLDPSLFQPAKMTIEIYNGHLHGTYAFHQNSVPKELQYIGKNYKLTYTLENGKWVADAQNPSSVNLMGSDEGHYVSAFVLRYYDKEGHDITQKIIENGEDQHYQHFFLADNIRPSYGGKKENGDTNSPDFFSYYYCDTTPWDKTNKYDGAKFTGEKNPIGLKGYFIFKHTHKQFTLKINLMRARNSKFSEGKASPFCQPSTTQLKEEAWMPSINVPLNIYMNSDERELDEHVYDLSLDQISGEPSAYSAEDLTSIYSLMKAFGLTDIKEAVRDFWWNLKGDANPEAGSFWF
;
A
#
# COMPACT_ATOMS: atom_id res chain seq x y z
N MET A 1 46.62 18.99 63.44
CA MET A 1 46.11 19.71 62.26
C MET A 1 46.76 19.33 60.90
N LYS A 2 47.83 18.53 60.84
CA LYS A 2 48.49 18.12 59.62
C LYS A 2 47.91 16.79 59.00
N THR A 3 47.27 15.97 59.82
CA THR A 3 46.71 14.66 59.40
C THR A 3 45.36 14.78 58.70
N ILE A 4 44.58 15.82 58.94
CA ILE A 4 43.26 16.02 58.33
C ILE A 4 43.36 16.48 56.86
N ASN A 5 44.44 17.20 56.50
CA ASN A 5 44.63 17.65 55.12
C ASN A 5 45.12 16.54 54.19
N LEU A 6 45.84 15.54 54.73
CA LEU A 6 46.28 14.39 53.96
C LEU A 6 45.10 13.47 53.57
N PHE A 7 44.14 13.29 54.48
CA PHE A 7 42.92 12.49 54.23
C PHE A 7 42.00 13.16 53.21
N LYS A 8 41.88 14.50 53.23
CA LYS A 8 41.10 15.22 52.23
C LYS A 8 41.73 15.16 50.81
N SER A 9 43.07 15.18 50.73
CA SER A 9 43.76 15.07 49.46
C SER A 9 43.70 13.66 48.89
N ILE A 10 43.73 12.62 49.71
CA ILE A 10 43.56 11.23 49.27
C ILE A 10 42.11 10.96 48.83
N LEU A 11 41.13 11.53 49.53
CA LEU A 11 39.72 11.39 49.17
C LEU A 11 39.40 12.10 47.84
N ALA A 12 40.03 13.25 47.57
CA ALA A 12 39.90 13.97 46.31
C ALA A 12 40.53 13.20 45.12
N ILE A 13 41.69 12.56 45.33
CA ILE A 13 42.34 11.74 44.29
C ILE A 13 41.58 10.46 44.03
N VAL A 14 41.00 9.83 45.06
CA VAL A 14 40.13 8.64 44.87
C VAL A 14 38.81 9.02 44.22
N ALA A 15 38.24 10.18 44.48
CA ALA A 15 37.03 10.69 43.82
C ALA A 15 37.29 11.01 42.32
N ILE A 16 38.47 11.57 42.00
CA ILE A 16 38.86 11.84 40.60
C ILE A 16 39.21 10.53 39.88
N ALA A 17 39.81 9.54 40.53
CA ALA A 17 40.09 8.23 39.96
C ALA A 17 38.82 7.39 39.76
N LEU A 18 37.79 7.56 40.62
CA LEU A 18 36.49 6.91 40.49
C LEU A 18 35.59 7.57 39.42
N THR A 19 35.78 8.86 39.15
CA THR A 19 35.04 9.54 38.07
C THR A 19 35.65 9.33 36.69
N SER A 20 36.94 8.96 36.61
CA SER A 20 37.61 8.62 35.32
C SER A 20 37.43 7.16 34.88
N THR A 21 36.87 6.30 35.75
CA THR A 21 36.60 4.87 35.37
C THR A 21 35.12 4.61 35.04
N ILE A 22 34.25 5.64 35.03
CA ILE A 22 32.85 5.51 34.58
C ILE A 22 32.64 6.23 33.23
N ILE A 23 33.70 6.49 32.48
CA ILE A 23 33.60 6.61 31.05
C ILE A 23 33.74 5.17 30.48
N GLY A 24 32.82 4.32 30.90
CA GLY A 24 32.51 3.14 30.14
C GLY A 24 31.97 3.65 28.80
N CYS A 25 32.60 3.25 27.72
CA CYS A 25 32.03 3.34 26.38
C CYS A 25 30.64 2.69 26.41
N SER A 26 29.61 3.46 26.71
CA SER A 26 28.34 3.20 26.07
C SER A 26 28.67 3.31 24.58
N PRO A 27 28.36 2.30 23.75
CA PRO A 27 28.42 2.54 22.33
C PRO A 27 27.56 3.76 22.09
N GLU A 28 28.15 4.85 21.60
CA GLU A 28 27.38 6.01 21.19
C GLU A 28 26.28 5.46 20.30
N LYS A 29 25.05 5.70 20.70
CA LYS A 29 23.91 5.39 19.84
C LYS A 29 24.20 6.12 18.53
N PRO A 30 24.23 5.45 17.38
CA PRO A 30 24.51 6.13 16.10
C PRO A 30 23.64 7.37 16.04
N GLU A 31 24.22 8.52 15.73
CA GLU A 31 23.46 9.73 15.51
C GLU A 31 22.39 9.43 14.46
N ASN A 32 21.20 9.96 14.68
CA ASN A 32 20.13 9.81 13.71
C ASN A 32 20.46 10.69 12.50
N GLU A 33 21.02 10.07 11.48
CA GLU A 33 21.46 10.74 10.24
C GLU A 33 20.29 11.45 9.50
N LYS A 34 19.04 11.15 9.85
CA LYS A 34 17.88 11.89 9.35
C LYS A 34 17.76 13.29 9.96
N GLU A 35 18.28 13.46 11.17
CA GLU A 35 18.23 14.72 11.91
C GLU A 35 19.54 15.51 11.77
N ASN A 36 20.67 14.83 11.52
CA ASN A 36 22.01 15.40 11.48
C ASN A 36 22.78 14.94 10.24
N LYS A 37 22.37 15.36 9.05
CA LYS A 37 23.13 15.09 7.82
C LYS A 37 24.52 15.72 7.89
N LEU A 38 25.56 14.92 7.58
CA LEU A 38 26.95 15.40 7.51
C LEU A 38 27.34 15.99 6.14
N HIS A 39 26.38 16.14 5.24
CA HIS A 39 26.56 16.73 3.92
C HIS A 39 25.47 17.75 3.59
N GLU A 40 25.81 18.67 2.71
CA GLU A 40 24.85 19.61 2.12
C GLU A 40 23.90 18.87 1.15
N ASP A 41 22.73 19.45 0.90
CA ASP A 41 21.85 18.95 -0.17
C ASP A 41 22.35 19.42 -1.53
N PRO A 42 22.48 18.52 -2.51
CA PRO A 42 22.88 18.90 -3.86
C PRO A 42 21.80 19.71 -4.56
N VAL A 43 22.21 20.75 -5.28
CA VAL A 43 21.29 21.58 -6.08
C VAL A 43 21.46 21.39 -7.58
N ARG A 44 22.56 20.76 -8.01
CA ARG A 44 22.82 20.41 -9.40
C ARG A 44 23.45 19.03 -9.49
N ALA A 45 22.96 18.21 -10.43
CA ALA A 45 23.43 16.87 -10.73
C ALA A 45 23.81 16.76 -12.21
N VAL A 46 24.99 16.25 -12.48
CA VAL A 46 25.55 16.06 -13.84
C VAL A 46 25.80 14.58 -14.07
N PHE A 47 25.17 14.04 -15.09
CA PHE A 47 25.27 12.65 -15.52
C PHE A 47 25.99 12.60 -16.85
N THR A 48 27.16 11.97 -16.88
CA THR A 48 27.98 11.83 -18.08
C THR A 48 28.01 10.37 -18.49
N LEU A 49 27.67 10.09 -19.75
CA LEU A 49 27.68 8.74 -20.32
C LEU A 49 28.70 8.68 -21.46
N GLN A 50 29.82 7.96 -21.26
CA GLN A 50 30.88 7.79 -22.22
C GLN A 50 30.84 6.38 -22.83
N GLU A 51 30.71 6.28 -24.14
CA GLU A 51 30.85 5.03 -24.87
C GLU A 51 32.31 4.51 -24.83
N GLY A 52 32.46 3.19 -24.74
CA GLY A 52 33.76 2.54 -24.79
C GLY A 52 33.66 1.03 -24.87
N THR A 53 34.78 0.36 -24.59
CA THR A 53 34.89 -1.10 -24.59
C THR A 53 35.65 -1.59 -23.37
N LEU A 54 35.52 -2.88 -23.06
CA LEU A 54 36.40 -3.61 -22.16
C LEU A 54 37.43 -4.41 -22.97
N ASP A 55 38.63 -4.63 -22.43
CA ASP A 55 39.66 -5.48 -23.06
C ASP A 55 39.12 -6.90 -23.35
N ASN A 56 38.26 -7.37 -22.48
CA ASN A 56 37.52 -8.62 -22.65
C ASN A 56 36.09 -8.40 -22.18
N ALA A 57 35.10 -8.62 -23.06
CA ALA A 57 33.69 -8.47 -22.75
C ALA A 57 33.24 -9.28 -21.50
N ALA A 58 33.83 -10.48 -21.30
CA ALA A 58 33.57 -11.31 -20.11
C ALA A 58 34.05 -10.68 -18.78
N THR A 59 34.87 -9.64 -18.82
CA THR A 59 35.32 -8.89 -17.63
C THR A 59 34.13 -8.17 -16.98
N PHE A 60 33.12 -7.76 -17.74
CA PHE A 60 31.92 -7.13 -17.21
C PHE A 60 31.24 -8.00 -16.14
N ASP A 61 31.19 -9.30 -16.33
CA ASP A 61 30.54 -10.24 -15.43
C ASP A 61 31.45 -10.67 -14.24
N LYS A 62 32.72 -10.22 -14.24
CA LYS A 62 33.74 -10.58 -13.26
C LYS A 62 34.23 -9.40 -12.39
N GLN A 63 33.39 -8.43 -12.07
CA GLN A 63 33.77 -7.22 -11.34
C GLN A 63 34.83 -6.37 -12.08
N PRO A 64 34.45 -5.69 -13.16
CA PRO A 64 35.33 -4.81 -13.90
C PRO A 64 35.79 -3.64 -13.02
N LYS A 65 36.98 -3.16 -13.30
CA LYS A 65 37.56 -1.94 -12.69
C LYS A 65 37.55 -0.79 -13.70
N LYS A 66 37.72 0.42 -13.21
CA LYS A 66 37.80 1.61 -14.07
C LYS A 66 38.92 1.52 -15.09
N ALA A 67 40.06 0.90 -14.72
CA ALA A 67 41.19 0.70 -15.60
C ALA A 67 40.92 -0.26 -16.78
N ASP A 68 39.93 -1.13 -16.66
CA ASP A 68 39.54 -2.07 -17.73
C ASP A 68 38.71 -1.39 -18.84
N PHE A 69 38.22 -0.17 -18.60
CA PHE A 69 37.41 0.60 -19.55
C PHE A 69 38.29 1.41 -20.48
N LYS A 70 38.03 1.29 -21.78
CA LYS A 70 38.67 2.08 -22.85
C LYS A 70 37.61 2.93 -23.54
N ALA A 71 37.71 4.25 -23.34
CA ALA A 71 36.80 5.19 -23.98
C ALA A 71 36.93 5.13 -25.51
N SER A 72 35.81 5.16 -26.23
CA SER A 72 35.79 5.33 -27.66
C SER A 72 36.04 6.81 -28.04
N SER A 73 36.21 7.08 -29.34
CA SER A 73 36.32 8.46 -29.84
C SER A 73 35.00 9.21 -29.88
N ALA A 74 33.87 8.53 -29.58
CA ALA A 74 32.58 9.17 -29.53
C ALA A 74 32.52 10.19 -28.37
N PRO A 75 31.94 11.38 -28.58
CA PRO A 75 31.80 12.36 -27.52
C PRO A 75 30.93 11.82 -26.38
N ALA A 76 31.31 12.16 -25.16
CA ALA A 76 30.46 11.86 -24.02
C ALA A 76 29.13 12.60 -24.12
N GLN A 77 28.04 11.93 -23.78
CA GLN A 77 26.71 12.52 -23.66
C GLN A 77 26.52 13.02 -22.22
N VAL A 78 25.88 14.18 -22.06
CA VAL A 78 25.68 14.81 -20.73
C VAL A 78 24.23 15.20 -20.53
N ILE A 79 23.66 14.78 -19.43
CA ILE A 79 22.35 15.24 -18.95
C ILE A 79 22.54 15.92 -17.60
N GLU A 80 22.00 17.13 -17.46
CA GLU A 80 22.06 17.89 -16.22
C GLU A 80 20.66 18.12 -15.63
N TRP A 81 20.62 18.04 -14.32
CA TRP A 81 19.43 18.37 -13.52
C TRP A 81 19.79 19.43 -12.49
N GLN A 82 18.86 20.32 -12.22
CA GLN A 82 18.96 21.30 -11.14
C GLN A 82 17.69 21.30 -10.30
N THR A 83 17.83 21.71 -9.04
CA THR A 83 16.67 21.94 -8.19
C THR A 83 16.54 23.43 -7.91
N THR A 84 15.30 23.92 -7.95
CA THR A 84 14.92 25.27 -7.54
C THR A 84 14.03 25.16 -6.31
N ALA A 85 14.21 26.06 -5.36
CA ALA A 85 13.43 26.06 -4.13
C ALA A 85 11.92 26.05 -4.44
N GLY A 86 11.23 24.98 -4.06
CA GLY A 86 9.80 24.79 -4.26
C GLY A 86 9.38 24.08 -5.56
N GLU A 87 10.28 23.87 -6.52
CA GLU A 87 9.95 23.25 -7.84
C GLU A 87 10.48 21.82 -8.01
N GLY A 88 11.36 21.36 -7.12
CA GLY A 88 12.02 20.06 -7.22
C GLY A 88 13.06 19.99 -8.34
N TRP A 89 13.47 18.76 -8.71
CA TRP A 89 14.46 18.52 -9.76
C TRP A 89 13.86 18.70 -11.16
N HIS A 90 14.52 19.51 -12.00
CA HIS A 90 14.18 19.69 -13.41
C HIS A 90 15.43 19.62 -14.28
N ARG A 91 15.29 19.14 -15.51
CA ARG A 91 16.39 19.02 -16.46
C ARG A 91 16.75 20.37 -17.05
N THR A 92 18.04 20.68 -17.12
CA THR A 92 18.56 21.94 -17.68
C THR A 92 19.42 21.72 -18.92
N SER A 93 19.87 20.49 -19.20
CA SER A 93 20.64 20.17 -20.40
C SER A 93 19.78 20.19 -21.67
N GLN A 94 20.42 20.49 -22.81
CA GLN A 94 19.80 20.35 -24.14
C GLN A 94 19.69 18.88 -24.58
N THR A 95 20.53 17.99 -24.05
CA THR A 95 20.44 16.55 -24.30
C THR A 95 19.16 16.02 -23.64
N GLU A 96 18.25 15.52 -24.45
CA GLU A 96 16.94 15.04 -23.98
C GLU A 96 16.98 13.59 -23.50
N ALA A 97 17.80 12.75 -24.13
CA ALA A 97 17.98 11.34 -23.81
C ALA A 97 19.41 10.88 -24.10
N PHE A 98 19.86 9.86 -23.44
CA PHE A 98 21.06 9.13 -23.84
C PHE A 98 20.75 8.18 -24.98
N HIS A 99 21.45 8.32 -26.09
CA HIS A 99 21.37 7.43 -27.26
C HIS A 99 22.49 6.40 -27.15
N VAL A 100 22.14 5.12 -27.10
CA VAL A 100 23.07 4.05 -26.78
C VAL A 100 22.93 2.85 -27.69
N LYS A 101 24.03 2.17 -27.95
CA LYS A 101 24.07 0.90 -28.67
C LYS A 101 23.71 -0.25 -27.74
N ASN A 102 22.96 -1.23 -28.26
CA ASN A 102 22.73 -2.46 -27.53
C ASN A 102 23.93 -3.41 -27.62
N CYS A 103 24.17 -4.23 -26.60
CA CYS A 103 25.28 -5.17 -26.56
C CYS A 103 24.99 -6.51 -27.29
N ILE A 104 23.79 -6.72 -27.81
CA ILE A 104 23.48 -7.90 -28.64
C ILE A 104 24.10 -7.73 -30.02
N ASP A 105 23.88 -6.56 -30.66
CA ASP A 105 24.45 -6.23 -31.95
C ASP A 105 25.92 -5.75 -31.84
N ASN A 106 26.29 -5.23 -30.66
CA ASN A 106 27.62 -4.66 -30.37
C ASN A 106 28.23 -5.28 -29.10
N PRO A 107 28.68 -6.54 -29.11
CA PRO A 107 29.01 -7.31 -27.90
C PRO A 107 30.07 -6.71 -26.99
N ASN A 108 30.99 -5.89 -27.53
CA ASN A 108 32.07 -5.28 -26.77
C ASN A 108 31.73 -3.88 -26.22
N VAL A 109 30.57 -3.32 -26.60
CA VAL A 109 30.21 -1.97 -26.19
C VAL A 109 29.74 -1.97 -24.74
N VAL A 110 30.30 -1.04 -23.98
CA VAL A 110 29.95 -0.72 -22.62
C VAL A 110 30.05 0.79 -22.42
N TYR A 111 29.30 1.33 -21.52
CA TYR A 111 29.29 2.75 -21.21
C TYR A 111 29.78 2.99 -19.79
N LEU A 112 30.63 4.04 -19.63
CA LEU A 112 31.00 4.58 -18.32
C LEU A 112 29.96 5.66 -17.95
N LEU A 113 29.17 5.42 -16.92
CA LEU A 113 28.26 6.39 -16.33
C LEU A 113 28.95 7.03 -15.12
N LYS A 114 29.07 8.37 -15.16
CA LYS A 114 29.61 9.17 -14.06
C LYS A 114 28.58 10.13 -13.52
N MET A 115 28.59 10.32 -12.21
CA MET A 115 27.72 11.26 -11.53
C MET A 115 28.52 12.27 -10.73
N GLN A 116 28.13 13.53 -10.88
CA GLN A 116 28.77 14.65 -10.16
C GLN A 116 27.68 15.53 -9.58
N TYR A 117 27.78 15.82 -8.30
CA TYR A 117 26.85 16.67 -7.57
C TYR A 117 27.50 17.95 -7.12
N TYR A 118 26.73 19.02 -7.13
CA TYR A 118 27.22 20.36 -6.82
C TYR A 118 26.27 21.06 -5.84
N ASN A 119 26.88 21.81 -4.90
CA ASN A 119 26.15 22.65 -3.97
C ASN A 119 25.69 23.97 -4.62
N ALA A 120 25.01 24.82 -3.87
CA ALA A 120 24.51 26.12 -4.33
C ALA A 120 25.65 27.11 -4.75
N LYS A 121 26.90 26.87 -4.33
CA LYS A 121 28.06 27.66 -4.74
C LYS A 121 28.70 27.15 -6.02
N GLY A 122 28.21 26.03 -6.58
CA GLY A 122 28.82 25.37 -7.74
C GLY A 122 30.05 24.53 -7.41
N GLU A 123 30.29 24.23 -6.15
CA GLU A 123 31.39 23.38 -5.70
C GLU A 123 30.96 21.90 -5.80
N MET A 124 31.85 21.04 -6.32
CA MET A 124 31.62 19.61 -6.41
C MET A 124 31.63 18.98 -5.03
N MET A 125 30.59 18.26 -4.67
CA MET A 125 30.38 17.76 -3.33
C MET A 125 30.37 16.22 -3.20
N ASN A 126 30.75 15.48 -4.25
CA ASN A 126 30.76 14.00 -4.21
C ASN A 126 31.49 13.44 -2.98
N SER A 127 32.59 14.08 -2.56
CA SER A 127 33.39 13.65 -1.39
C SER A 127 32.59 13.68 -0.07
N GLN A 128 31.56 14.50 0.03
CA GLN A 128 30.73 14.57 1.23
C GLN A 128 29.89 13.29 1.44
N PHE A 129 29.62 12.54 0.36
CA PHE A 129 28.83 11.29 0.42
C PHE A 129 29.68 10.04 0.74
N TYR A 130 31.01 10.17 0.81
CA TYR A 130 31.85 9.01 1.14
C TYR A 130 32.92 9.28 2.20
N ASN A 131 33.25 10.52 2.52
CA ASN A 131 34.16 10.85 3.62
C ASN A 131 33.46 10.62 4.99
N LEU A 132 34.27 10.51 6.04
CA LEU A 132 33.80 10.39 7.42
C LEU A 132 32.80 9.26 7.69
N GLY A 133 32.94 8.15 6.96
CA GLY A 133 32.04 6.99 7.11
C GLY A 133 30.74 7.06 6.30
N GLN A 134 30.50 8.15 5.58
CA GLN A 134 29.30 8.34 4.75
C GLN A 134 29.20 7.30 3.62
N ASP A 135 30.31 6.68 3.22
CA ASP A 135 30.32 5.54 2.29
C ASP A 135 29.56 4.32 2.80
N LYS A 136 29.27 4.21 4.09
CA LYS A 136 28.52 3.09 4.70
C LYS A 136 27.01 3.29 4.67
N ILE A 137 26.55 4.50 4.40
CA ILE A 137 25.13 4.84 4.41
C ILE A 137 24.61 5.34 3.05
N HIS A 138 25.50 5.66 2.10
CA HIS A 138 25.11 6.10 0.76
C HIS A 138 25.30 5.01 -0.29
N GLN A 139 24.28 4.89 -1.17
CA GLN A 139 24.33 4.03 -2.35
C GLN A 139 23.38 4.58 -3.43
N HIS A 140 23.88 4.67 -4.66
CA HIS A 140 22.98 4.90 -5.79
C HIS A 140 22.27 3.61 -6.18
N PHE A 141 20.98 3.76 -6.49
CA PHE A 141 20.18 2.73 -7.12
C PHE A 141 19.82 3.17 -8.54
N PHE A 142 19.86 2.20 -9.44
CA PHE A 142 19.53 2.38 -10.83
C PHE A 142 18.32 1.50 -11.11
N SER A 143 17.14 2.12 -11.18
CA SER A 143 15.88 1.40 -11.34
C SER A 143 15.26 1.73 -12.69
N THR A 144 14.47 0.82 -13.22
CA THR A 144 13.56 1.13 -14.31
C THR A 144 12.17 0.58 -14.00
N TYR A 145 11.19 1.12 -14.69
CA TYR A 145 9.80 0.77 -14.51
C TYR A 145 9.27 0.21 -15.82
N LYS A 146 8.56 -0.89 -15.74
CA LYS A 146 7.80 -1.38 -16.88
C LYS A 146 6.41 -0.77 -16.87
N ARG A 147 5.96 -0.39 -18.04
CA ARG A 147 4.62 0.07 -18.26
C ARG A 147 3.68 -1.11 -18.13
N VAL A 148 2.68 -0.98 -17.28
CA VAL A 148 1.65 -2.00 -17.10
C VAL A 148 0.32 -1.33 -17.36
N GLU A 149 -0.45 -1.86 -18.30
CA GLU A 149 -1.81 -1.40 -18.51
C GLU A 149 -2.74 -2.15 -17.58
N TYR A 150 -3.34 -1.41 -16.65
CA TYR A 150 -4.45 -1.86 -15.85
C TYR A 150 -5.73 -1.25 -16.43
N ASN A 151 -6.56 -2.08 -17.05
CA ASN A 151 -7.90 -1.68 -17.51
C ASN A 151 -7.93 -0.37 -18.33
N GLY A 152 -7.01 -0.23 -19.27
CA GLY A 152 -6.88 0.99 -20.08
C GLY A 152 -6.18 2.15 -19.38
N GLN A 153 -5.74 1.98 -18.12
CA GLN A 153 -4.85 2.92 -17.44
C GLN A 153 -3.43 2.37 -17.41
N THR A 154 -2.49 3.19 -17.83
CA THR A 154 -1.08 2.84 -17.76
C THR A 154 -0.53 3.17 -16.39
N SER A 155 -0.03 2.18 -15.67
CA SER A 155 0.77 2.38 -14.46
C SER A 155 2.22 1.95 -14.69
N SER A 156 3.12 2.45 -13.85
CA SER A 156 4.54 2.11 -13.91
C SER A 156 4.90 1.24 -12.70
N VAL A 157 5.37 0.03 -12.95
CA VAL A 157 5.80 -0.90 -11.90
C VAL A 157 7.31 -1.07 -11.97
N ARG A 158 8.00 -0.94 -10.81
CA ARG A 158 9.45 -1.16 -10.74
C ARG A 158 9.80 -2.58 -11.20
N VAL A 159 10.82 -2.71 -12.04
CA VAL A 159 11.36 -4.00 -12.43
C VAL A 159 12.24 -4.52 -11.28
N THR A 160 11.82 -5.59 -10.64
CA THR A 160 12.51 -6.22 -9.49
C THR A 160 13.26 -7.50 -9.87
N ASN A 161 12.99 -8.06 -11.04
CA ASN A 161 13.73 -9.20 -11.56
C ASN A 161 14.86 -8.73 -12.49
N LYS A 162 16.10 -9.11 -12.20
CA LYS A 162 17.27 -8.72 -12.99
C LYS A 162 17.15 -9.11 -14.47
N ALA A 163 16.57 -10.27 -14.77
CA ALA A 163 16.41 -10.74 -16.15
C ALA A 163 15.49 -9.87 -17.02
N ASP A 164 14.59 -9.12 -16.38
CA ASP A 164 13.65 -8.22 -17.07
C ASP A 164 14.23 -6.84 -17.37
N LEU A 165 15.37 -6.50 -16.77
CA LEU A 165 16.01 -5.20 -16.98
C LEU A 165 16.48 -5.05 -18.45
N PRO A 166 16.34 -3.87 -19.06
CA PRO A 166 16.90 -3.58 -20.39
C PRO A 166 18.41 -3.26 -20.35
N TYR A 167 19.02 -3.29 -19.19
CA TYR A 167 20.45 -3.00 -18.97
C TYR A 167 21.01 -3.89 -17.86
N ASP A 168 22.33 -3.99 -17.80
CA ASP A 168 23.08 -4.49 -16.64
C ASP A 168 24.10 -3.43 -16.20
N TYR A 169 24.38 -3.36 -14.89
CA TYR A 169 25.20 -2.33 -14.29
C TYR A 169 26.21 -2.93 -13.31
N ARG A 170 27.42 -2.33 -13.25
CA ARG A 170 28.48 -2.68 -12.32
C ARG A 170 29.01 -1.44 -11.64
N TYR A 171 29.06 -1.46 -10.33
CA TYR A 171 29.76 -0.42 -9.56
C TYR A 171 31.27 -0.57 -9.75
N ILE A 172 31.93 0.51 -10.10
CA ILE A 172 33.39 0.54 -10.29
C ILE A 172 34.08 1.62 -9.45
N ASP A 173 33.39 2.07 -8.40
CA ASP A 173 33.90 3.11 -7.52
C ASP A 173 35.24 2.72 -6.88
N GLU A 174 36.08 3.74 -6.65
CA GLU A 174 37.30 3.67 -5.88
C GLU A 174 37.25 4.66 -4.73
N LEU A 175 37.73 4.26 -3.56
CA LEU A 175 37.84 5.11 -2.38
C LEU A 175 39.30 5.14 -1.93
N ASN A 176 39.91 6.33 -1.88
CA ASN A 176 41.33 6.52 -1.53
C ASN A 176 42.31 5.65 -2.37
N GLY A 177 42.01 5.47 -3.66
CA GLY A 177 42.78 4.64 -4.58
C GLY A 177 42.57 3.13 -4.44
N ALA A 178 41.69 2.69 -3.56
CA ALA A 178 41.31 1.29 -3.42
C ALA A 178 39.94 1.03 -4.11
N PHE A 179 39.90 -0.02 -4.92
CA PHE A 179 38.66 -0.48 -5.55
C PHE A 179 37.68 -0.99 -4.49
N ILE A 180 36.47 -0.43 -4.47
CA ILE A 180 35.39 -0.83 -3.55
C ILE A 180 34.24 -1.49 -4.29
N GLY A 181 33.91 -1.09 -5.50
CA GLY A 181 32.96 -1.70 -6.44
C GLY A 181 31.70 -2.29 -5.76
N GLU A 182 31.43 -3.56 -6.05
CA GLU A 182 30.25 -4.26 -5.54
C GLU A 182 30.27 -4.57 -4.02
N THR A 183 31.46 -4.46 -3.37
CA THR A 183 31.59 -4.74 -1.94
C THR A 183 31.16 -3.59 -1.05
N ASN A 184 31.30 -2.36 -1.56
CA ASN A 184 30.82 -1.14 -0.90
C ASN A 184 30.29 -0.15 -1.95
N PRO A 185 29.20 -0.49 -2.64
CA PRO A 185 28.74 0.24 -3.82
C PRO A 185 28.32 1.66 -3.46
N MET A 186 28.94 2.63 -4.14
CA MET A 186 28.56 4.05 -4.06
C MET A 186 27.78 4.47 -5.31
N GLY A 187 28.32 4.17 -6.49
CA GLY A 187 27.68 4.41 -7.78
C GLY A 187 28.00 5.76 -8.40
N PHE A 188 29.03 6.45 -7.96
CA PHE A 188 29.49 7.67 -8.64
C PHE A 188 30.18 7.39 -9.98
N ASP A 189 30.84 6.23 -10.09
CA ASP A 189 31.38 5.66 -11.32
C ASP A 189 30.78 4.24 -11.50
N GLY A 190 30.23 3.97 -12.67
CA GLY A 190 29.70 2.65 -12.98
C GLY A 190 29.80 2.30 -14.45
N LEU A 191 29.87 1.00 -14.74
CA LEU A 191 29.78 0.50 -16.10
C LEU A 191 28.38 -0.03 -16.36
N ILE A 192 27.79 0.40 -17.47
CA ILE A 192 26.44 -0.02 -17.88
C ILE A 192 26.50 -0.57 -19.31
N LYS A 193 25.79 -1.68 -19.54
CA LYS A 193 25.53 -2.23 -20.89
C LYS A 193 24.05 -2.38 -21.10
N PHE A 194 23.58 -2.13 -22.31
CA PHE A 194 22.17 -2.22 -22.66
C PHE A 194 21.91 -3.54 -23.39
N VAL A 195 21.05 -4.37 -22.79
CA VAL A 195 20.88 -5.78 -23.17
C VAL A 195 19.62 -6.06 -24.00
N LYS A 196 18.77 -5.05 -24.20
CA LYS A 196 17.55 -5.19 -25.01
C LYS A 196 17.53 -4.13 -26.12
N PRO A 197 17.62 -4.57 -27.39
CA PRO A 197 17.58 -3.65 -28.54
C PRO A 197 16.25 -2.90 -28.65
N GLY A 198 16.28 -1.71 -29.25
CA GLY A 198 15.10 -0.92 -29.61
C GLY A 198 14.26 -0.44 -28.42
N ARG A 199 14.82 -0.43 -27.20
CA ARG A 199 14.10 0.00 -26.00
C ARG A 199 14.23 1.48 -25.73
N HIS A 200 13.09 2.09 -25.41
CA HIS A 200 13.03 3.44 -24.86
C HIS A 200 12.51 3.33 -23.44
N PHE A 201 13.28 3.82 -22.47
CA PHE A 201 12.89 3.75 -21.06
C PHE A 201 13.53 4.87 -20.24
N GLU A 202 13.02 5.09 -19.05
CA GLU A 202 13.62 5.98 -18.04
C GLU A 202 14.45 5.17 -17.06
N LEU A 203 15.73 5.51 -16.93
CA LEU A 203 16.60 5.03 -15.87
C LEU A 203 16.44 5.98 -14.67
N SER A 204 15.78 5.52 -13.61
CA SER A 204 15.71 6.25 -12.34
C SER A 204 17.04 6.12 -11.62
N VAL A 205 17.64 7.24 -11.27
CA VAL A 205 18.86 7.32 -10.45
C VAL A 205 18.47 7.90 -9.11
N ASP A 206 18.56 7.05 -8.09
CA ASP A 206 18.13 7.36 -6.73
C ASP A 206 19.35 7.24 -5.80
N LEU A 207 19.77 8.33 -5.16
CA LEU A 207 20.81 8.28 -4.12
C LEU A 207 20.17 8.09 -2.75
N LEU A 208 20.39 6.91 -2.18
CA LEU A 208 19.98 6.58 -0.83
C LEU A 208 20.91 7.19 0.21
N HIS A 209 20.32 7.74 1.26
CA HIS A 209 20.94 8.03 2.54
C HIS A 209 20.27 7.12 3.59
N ALA A 210 20.93 6.04 3.97
CA ALA A 210 20.39 5.09 4.96
C ALA A 210 20.45 5.69 6.37
N ALA A 211 19.47 5.40 7.21
CA ALA A 211 19.41 5.92 8.58
C ALA A 211 20.55 5.40 9.48
N GLU A 212 21.06 4.19 9.20
CA GLU A 212 22.13 3.56 9.99
C GLU A 212 23.21 2.92 9.09
N SER A 213 22.79 2.07 8.17
CA SER A 213 23.68 1.31 7.29
C SER A 213 22.96 0.90 6.01
N LYS A 214 23.65 0.96 4.88
CA LYS A 214 23.17 0.42 3.61
C LYS A 214 23.29 -1.09 3.47
N PHE A 215 24.00 -1.74 4.39
CA PHE A 215 24.23 -3.18 4.37
C PHE A 215 23.12 -3.92 5.10
N GLY A 216 22.73 -5.08 4.58
CA GLY A 216 21.82 -5.98 5.24
C GLY A 216 22.44 -6.66 6.47
N ALA A 217 21.63 -7.45 7.18
CA ALA A 217 22.10 -8.23 8.34
C ALA A 217 23.19 -9.26 7.97
N ASP A 218 23.28 -9.67 6.71
CA ASP A 218 24.30 -10.56 6.16
C ASP A 218 25.60 -9.79 5.76
N GLY A 219 25.66 -8.50 6.02
CA GLY A 219 26.77 -7.64 5.67
C GLY A 219 26.88 -7.30 4.17
N LYS A 220 25.85 -7.64 3.37
CA LYS A 220 25.85 -7.38 1.93
C LYS A 220 25.01 -6.15 1.58
N PRO A 221 25.43 -5.37 0.57
CA PRO A 221 24.61 -4.29 0.05
C PRO A 221 23.44 -4.83 -0.78
N SER A 222 22.42 -4.00 -0.97
CA SER A 222 21.32 -4.31 -1.89
C SER A 222 21.82 -4.28 -3.36
N PRO A 223 21.22 -5.08 -4.26
CA PRO A 223 21.53 -5.02 -5.68
C PRO A 223 21.15 -3.65 -6.27
N PHE A 224 21.87 -3.21 -7.29
CA PHE A 224 21.76 -1.88 -7.87
C PHE A 224 20.36 -1.46 -8.30
N TYR A 225 19.48 -2.41 -8.62
CA TYR A 225 18.14 -2.17 -9.16
C TYR A 225 17.01 -2.34 -8.14
N ASN A 226 17.28 -2.95 -6.99
CA ASN A 226 16.25 -3.32 -6.02
C ASN A 226 16.74 -3.11 -4.58
N PRO A 227 16.55 -1.90 -4.02
CA PRO A 227 16.86 -1.61 -2.61
C PRO A 227 16.08 -2.54 -1.67
N ALA A 228 16.72 -3.00 -0.60
CA ALA A 228 16.06 -3.80 0.41
C ALA A 228 14.87 -3.03 1.06
N PRO A 229 13.79 -3.72 1.44
CA PRO A 229 12.60 -3.08 2.03
C PRO A 229 12.91 -2.17 3.24
N LYS A 230 13.87 -2.56 4.09
CA LYS A 230 14.33 -1.72 5.21
C LYS A 230 14.85 -0.37 4.73
N LEU A 231 15.65 -0.34 3.67
CA LEU A 231 16.22 0.89 3.12
C LEU A 231 15.15 1.81 2.52
N LEU A 232 14.13 1.21 1.88
CA LEU A 232 13.01 1.95 1.33
C LEU A 232 12.14 2.61 2.41
N SER A 233 11.96 1.93 3.55
CA SER A 233 11.10 2.41 4.63
C SER A 233 11.79 3.38 5.59
N THR A 234 13.11 3.30 5.77
CA THR A 234 13.85 4.09 6.76
C THR A 234 14.81 5.11 6.16
N GLY A 235 15.24 4.92 4.91
CA GLY A 235 16.17 5.81 4.23
C GLY A 235 15.57 7.14 3.79
N LEU A 236 16.44 8.11 3.54
CA LEU A 236 16.13 9.32 2.78
C LEU A 236 16.66 9.19 1.37
N TRP A 237 16.18 10.02 0.46
CA TRP A 237 16.59 10.02 -0.94
C TRP A 237 17.11 11.41 -1.27
N ASP A 238 18.42 11.56 -1.35
CA ASP A 238 19.06 12.85 -1.63
C ASP A 238 18.93 13.24 -3.11
N ILE A 239 18.89 12.24 -3.98
CA ILE A 239 18.67 12.40 -5.42
C ILE A 239 17.58 11.44 -5.86
N ASN A 240 16.69 11.92 -6.70
CA ASN A 240 15.68 11.12 -7.41
C ASN A 240 15.43 11.80 -8.75
N VAL A 241 16.15 11.35 -9.78
CA VAL A 241 16.03 11.88 -11.14
C VAL A 241 15.88 10.76 -12.16
N LYS A 242 15.35 11.09 -13.32
CA LYS A 242 15.12 10.14 -14.40
C LYS A 242 15.95 10.50 -15.62
N LEU A 243 16.73 9.56 -16.09
CA LEU A 243 17.54 9.68 -17.30
C LEU A 243 16.84 8.93 -18.43
N PRO A 244 16.30 9.62 -19.44
CA PRO A 244 15.71 8.96 -20.59
C PRO A 244 16.81 8.25 -21.40
N ILE A 245 16.57 7.00 -21.77
CA ILE A 245 17.47 6.13 -22.53
C ILE A 245 16.78 5.67 -23.81
N ILE A 246 17.46 5.81 -24.92
CA ILE A 246 17.06 5.31 -26.24
C ILE A 246 18.12 4.31 -26.68
N VAL A 247 17.76 3.03 -26.69
CA VAL A 247 18.62 1.93 -27.14
C VAL A 247 18.37 1.68 -28.62
N ASP A 248 19.45 1.62 -29.42
CA ASP A 248 19.35 1.30 -30.84
C ASP A 248 18.89 -0.14 -31.11
N GLY A 249 18.48 -0.42 -32.35
CA GLY A 249 18.05 -1.72 -32.81
C GLY A 249 16.52 -1.84 -32.96
N GLU A 250 16.10 -2.96 -33.49
CA GLU A 250 14.67 -3.29 -33.64
C GLU A 250 14.13 -3.93 -32.36
N SER A 251 12.95 -3.48 -31.92
CA SER A 251 12.24 -4.09 -30.82
C SER A 251 11.24 -5.11 -31.32
N ASN A 252 11.44 -6.36 -30.97
CA ASN A 252 10.50 -7.45 -31.24
C ASN A 252 9.53 -7.72 -30.08
N GLU A 253 9.55 -6.90 -29.04
CA GLU A 253 8.64 -7.09 -27.93
C GLU A 253 7.29 -6.45 -28.23
N GLU A 254 6.30 -7.29 -28.53
CA GLU A 254 4.91 -6.93 -28.28
C GLU A 254 4.75 -6.62 -26.78
N VAL A 255 3.89 -5.63 -26.47
CA VAL A 255 3.51 -5.35 -25.09
C VAL A 255 2.67 -6.55 -24.62
N THR A 256 3.32 -7.62 -24.21
CA THR A 256 2.66 -8.73 -23.56
C THR A 256 2.26 -8.27 -22.16
N LEU A 257 0.96 -8.17 -21.95
CA LEU A 257 0.40 -8.06 -20.62
C LEU A 257 0.91 -9.25 -19.80
N ASP A 258 1.54 -8.97 -18.66
CA ASP A 258 1.96 -10.04 -17.77
C ASP A 258 0.71 -10.72 -17.19
N PRO A 259 0.42 -11.99 -17.58
CA PRO A 259 -0.78 -12.68 -17.11
C PRO A 259 -0.77 -12.95 -15.59
N SER A 260 0.38 -12.77 -14.93
CA SER A 260 0.48 -12.85 -13.47
C SER A 260 -0.06 -11.62 -12.76
N LEU A 261 -0.28 -10.50 -13.48
CA LEU A 261 -0.79 -9.28 -12.89
C LEU A 261 -2.28 -9.41 -12.56
N PHE A 262 -2.65 -8.84 -11.41
CA PHE A 262 -4.04 -8.71 -11.01
C PHE A 262 -4.75 -7.69 -11.92
N GLN A 263 -5.63 -8.18 -12.79
CA GLN A 263 -6.38 -7.38 -13.77
C GLN A 263 -7.89 -7.67 -13.65
N PRO A 264 -8.55 -7.12 -12.63
CA PRO A 264 -9.97 -7.35 -12.47
C PRO A 264 -10.78 -6.55 -13.50
N ALA A 265 -11.77 -7.20 -14.08
CA ALA A 265 -12.77 -6.59 -14.92
C ALA A 265 -14.14 -6.51 -14.24
N LYS A 266 -14.37 -7.38 -13.26
CA LYS A 266 -15.60 -7.45 -12.49
C LYS A 266 -15.30 -7.71 -11.02
N MET A 267 -16.16 -7.21 -10.14
CA MET A 267 -16.11 -7.45 -8.71
C MET A 267 -17.49 -7.79 -8.18
N THR A 268 -17.55 -8.65 -7.18
CA THR A 268 -18.75 -8.88 -6.39
C THR A 268 -18.51 -8.56 -4.91
N ILE A 269 -19.54 -8.04 -4.26
CA ILE A 269 -19.60 -7.81 -2.82
C ILE A 269 -20.78 -8.61 -2.29
N GLU A 270 -20.49 -9.61 -1.49
CA GLU A 270 -21.50 -10.36 -0.76
C GLU A 270 -21.61 -9.79 0.65
N ILE A 271 -22.83 -9.49 1.10
CA ILE A 271 -23.10 -8.88 2.40
C ILE A 271 -23.98 -9.83 3.19
N TYR A 272 -23.50 -10.23 4.36
CA TYR A 272 -24.17 -11.15 5.26
C TYR A 272 -24.42 -10.46 6.60
N ASN A 273 -25.64 -10.64 7.12
CA ASN A 273 -25.99 -10.13 8.44
C ASN A 273 -25.69 -11.17 9.50
N GLY A 274 -25.25 -10.72 10.66
CA GLY A 274 -24.86 -11.60 11.74
C GLY A 274 -24.67 -10.89 13.07
N HIS A 275 -24.11 -11.61 14.01
CA HIS A 275 -23.77 -11.15 15.35
C HIS A 275 -22.39 -11.69 15.75
N LEU A 276 -21.87 -11.25 16.89
CA LEU A 276 -20.52 -11.61 17.34
C LEU A 276 -20.57 -12.58 18.52
N HIS A 277 -19.70 -13.58 18.47
CA HIS A 277 -19.35 -14.44 19.61
C HIS A 277 -17.97 -14.08 20.21
N GLY A 278 -17.49 -12.87 19.95
CA GLY A 278 -16.19 -12.32 20.32
C GLY A 278 -15.67 -11.43 19.19
N THR A 279 -14.63 -10.68 19.42
CA THR A 279 -14.16 -9.58 18.53
C THR A 279 -13.97 -10.00 17.07
N TYR A 280 -13.57 -11.24 16.80
CA TYR A 280 -13.37 -11.72 15.42
C TYR A 280 -14.23 -12.94 15.10
N ALA A 281 -15.21 -13.22 15.95
CA ALA A 281 -16.06 -14.38 15.82
C ALA A 281 -17.43 -13.99 15.27
N PHE A 282 -17.44 -13.54 14.02
CA PHE A 282 -18.68 -13.28 13.30
C PHE A 282 -19.46 -14.57 13.09
N HIS A 283 -20.75 -14.54 13.41
CA HIS A 283 -21.69 -15.62 13.15
C HIS A 283 -22.84 -15.10 12.28
N GLN A 284 -22.98 -15.70 11.12
CA GLN A 284 -24.04 -15.34 10.19
C GLN A 284 -25.42 -15.68 10.77
N ASN A 285 -26.35 -14.73 10.74
CA ASN A 285 -27.73 -14.96 11.14
C ASN A 285 -28.44 -15.91 10.17
N SER A 286 -29.28 -16.75 10.73
CA SER A 286 -30.25 -17.50 9.95
C SER A 286 -31.31 -16.56 9.39
N VAL A 287 -31.67 -16.74 8.13
CA VAL A 287 -32.66 -15.90 7.46
C VAL A 287 -33.87 -16.77 7.11
N PRO A 288 -35.02 -16.60 7.81
CA PRO A 288 -36.23 -17.28 7.44
C PRO A 288 -36.62 -16.99 5.99
N LYS A 289 -37.17 -17.97 5.29
CA LYS A 289 -37.54 -17.82 3.86
C LYS A 289 -38.68 -16.83 3.64
N GLU A 290 -39.53 -16.65 4.66
CA GLU A 290 -40.69 -15.74 4.68
C GLU A 290 -40.26 -14.27 4.87
N LEU A 291 -39.07 -14.03 5.41
CA LEU A 291 -38.53 -12.70 5.65
C LEU A 291 -38.31 -11.98 4.32
N GLN A 292 -38.85 -10.79 4.16
CA GLN A 292 -38.78 -10.05 2.91
C GLN A 292 -37.73 -8.94 2.93
N TYR A 293 -37.52 -8.27 4.06
CA TYR A 293 -36.78 -7.02 4.18
C TYR A 293 -35.66 -7.06 5.23
N ILE A 294 -35.99 -7.40 6.48
CA ILE A 294 -35.03 -7.39 7.60
C ILE A 294 -33.98 -8.46 7.41
N GLY A 295 -32.70 -8.09 7.66
CA GLY A 295 -31.60 -9.06 7.69
C GLY A 295 -31.28 -9.77 6.38
N LYS A 296 -31.82 -9.32 5.25
CA LYS A 296 -31.52 -9.91 3.94
C LYS A 296 -30.05 -9.78 3.60
N ASN A 297 -29.54 -10.85 3.01
CA ASN A 297 -28.21 -10.83 2.42
C ASN A 297 -28.25 -10.16 1.06
N TYR A 298 -27.15 -9.51 0.69
CA TYR A 298 -27.02 -8.85 -0.60
C TYR A 298 -25.86 -9.44 -1.39
N LYS A 299 -25.99 -9.42 -2.70
CA LYS A 299 -24.89 -9.66 -3.62
C LYS A 299 -24.89 -8.54 -4.66
N LEU A 300 -23.86 -7.69 -4.57
CA LEU A 300 -23.66 -6.58 -5.49
C LEU A 300 -22.64 -6.97 -6.54
N THR A 301 -22.83 -6.47 -7.74
CA THR A 301 -21.91 -6.68 -8.86
C THR A 301 -21.49 -5.34 -9.44
N TYR A 302 -20.21 -5.21 -9.71
CA TYR A 302 -19.61 -4.02 -10.34
C TYR A 302 -18.74 -4.47 -11.51
N THR A 303 -18.80 -3.74 -12.62
CA THR A 303 -17.96 -3.94 -13.79
C THR A 303 -17.02 -2.75 -13.94
N LEU A 304 -15.76 -2.99 -14.28
CA LEU A 304 -14.79 -1.93 -14.49
C LEU A 304 -14.87 -1.45 -15.95
N GLU A 305 -15.40 -0.27 -16.15
CA GLU A 305 -15.61 0.35 -17.46
C GLU A 305 -14.90 1.70 -17.53
N ASN A 306 -14.04 1.90 -18.52
CA ASN A 306 -13.31 3.15 -18.72
C ASN A 306 -12.62 3.68 -17.45
N GLY A 307 -12.02 2.78 -16.66
CA GLY A 307 -11.31 3.12 -15.43
C GLY A 307 -12.22 3.49 -14.25
N LYS A 308 -13.50 3.12 -14.28
CA LYS A 308 -14.46 3.34 -13.18
C LYS A 308 -15.26 2.08 -12.92
N TRP A 309 -15.53 1.80 -11.65
CA TRP A 309 -16.47 0.76 -11.26
C TRP A 309 -17.91 1.21 -11.48
N VAL A 310 -18.63 0.51 -12.33
CA VAL A 310 -20.03 0.76 -12.65
C VAL A 310 -20.86 -0.33 -12.00
N ALA A 311 -21.86 0.09 -11.22
CA ALA A 311 -22.79 -0.82 -10.57
C ALA A 311 -23.68 -1.51 -11.62
N ASP A 312 -23.91 -2.82 -11.47
CA ASP A 312 -24.88 -3.55 -12.27
C ASP A 312 -26.30 -2.99 -12.06
N ALA A 313 -27.11 -3.00 -13.12
CA ALA A 313 -28.48 -2.50 -13.07
C ALA A 313 -29.38 -3.31 -12.12
N GLN A 314 -29.00 -4.53 -11.76
CA GLN A 314 -29.73 -5.37 -10.80
C GLN A 314 -29.35 -5.06 -9.33
N ASN A 315 -28.30 -4.28 -9.09
CA ASN A 315 -27.98 -3.84 -7.74
C ASN A 315 -29.12 -2.96 -7.20
N PRO A 316 -29.47 -3.06 -5.92
CA PRO A 316 -30.42 -2.12 -5.31
C PRO A 316 -29.84 -0.70 -5.35
N SER A 317 -30.70 0.29 -5.44
CA SER A 317 -30.31 1.71 -5.41
C SER A 317 -29.61 2.10 -4.09
N SER A 318 -29.88 1.37 -3.02
CA SER A 318 -29.23 1.45 -1.73
C SER A 318 -29.29 0.11 -1.01
N VAL A 319 -28.24 -0.24 -0.31
CA VAL A 319 -28.23 -1.41 0.59
C VAL A 319 -28.75 -0.94 1.95
N ASN A 320 -29.88 -1.52 2.39
CA ASN A 320 -30.50 -1.20 3.66
C ASN A 320 -29.99 -2.15 4.74
N LEU A 321 -29.33 -1.60 5.76
CA LEU A 321 -28.76 -2.33 6.88
C LEU A 321 -29.22 -1.72 8.21
N MET A 322 -29.19 -2.51 9.26
CA MET A 322 -29.36 -2.00 10.61
C MET A 322 -28.02 -1.57 11.20
N GLY A 323 -28.05 -0.65 12.14
CA GLY A 323 -26.91 -0.27 12.96
C GLY A 323 -26.96 -0.94 14.32
N SER A 324 -25.87 -0.87 15.05
CA SER A 324 -25.73 -1.33 16.42
C SER A 324 -24.54 -0.63 17.06
N ASP A 325 -24.73 -0.05 18.23
CA ASP A 325 -23.62 0.51 19.01
C ASP A 325 -22.91 -0.57 19.82
N GLU A 326 -23.63 -1.62 20.21
CA GLU A 326 -23.13 -2.71 21.05
C GLU A 326 -22.64 -3.92 20.25
N GLY A 327 -22.85 -3.95 18.93
CA GLY A 327 -22.41 -5.04 18.06
C GLY A 327 -23.37 -6.25 18.06
N HIS A 328 -24.61 -6.07 18.47
CA HIS A 328 -25.63 -7.10 18.39
C HIS A 328 -26.03 -7.41 16.94
N TYR A 329 -25.82 -6.44 16.05
CA TYR A 329 -26.02 -6.60 14.62
C TYR A 329 -24.79 -6.10 13.87
N VAL A 330 -24.23 -6.97 13.08
CA VAL A 330 -23.03 -6.68 12.28
C VAL A 330 -23.22 -7.15 10.84
N SER A 331 -22.60 -6.46 9.92
CA SER A 331 -22.68 -6.77 8.49
C SER A 331 -21.30 -7.21 7.98
N ALA A 332 -21.18 -8.46 7.57
CA ALA A 332 -19.99 -9.00 6.98
C ALA A 332 -19.96 -8.79 5.48
N PHE A 333 -18.81 -8.40 4.97
CA PHE A 333 -18.56 -8.15 3.55
C PHE A 333 -17.50 -9.13 3.04
N VAL A 334 -17.80 -9.78 1.91
CA VAL A 334 -16.88 -10.64 1.16
C VAL A 334 -16.70 -10.05 -0.22
N LEU A 335 -15.45 -9.75 -0.56
CA LEU A 335 -15.07 -9.17 -1.83
C LEU A 335 -14.41 -10.23 -2.72
N ARG A 336 -14.85 -10.32 -3.98
CA ARG A 336 -14.24 -11.20 -4.99
C ARG A 336 -14.02 -10.44 -6.27
N TYR A 337 -12.91 -10.76 -6.94
CA TYR A 337 -12.50 -10.15 -8.19
C TYR A 337 -12.46 -11.18 -9.31
N TYR A 338 -12.90 -10.77 -10.48
CA TYR A 338 -12.97 -11.62 -11.67
C TYR A 338 -12.30 -10.93 -12.86
N ASP A 339 -11.68 -11.72 -13.72
CA ASP A 339 -11.15 -11.27 -15.00
C ASP A 339 -12.26 -11.01 -16.04
N LYS A 340 -11.86 -10.67 -17.28
CA LYS A 340 -12.80 -10.41 -18.38
C LYS A 340 -13.56 -11.68 -18.80
N GLU A 341 -12.96 -12.83 -18.64
CA GLU A 341 -13.52 -14.14 -18.94
C GLU A 341 -14.45 -14.64 -17.84
N GLY A 342 -14.45 -13.98 -16.67
CA GLY A 342 -15.30 -14.32 -15.52
C GLY A 342 -14.66 -15.33 -14.56
N HIS A 343 -13.37 -15.63 -14.69
CA HIS A 343 -12.66 -16.46 -13.72
C HIS A 343 -12.39 -15.68 -12.43
N ASP A 344 -12.53 -16.32 -11.28
CA ASP A 344 -12.18 -15.73 -9.99
C ASP A 344 -10.65 -15.59 -9.90
N ILE A 345 -10.19 -14.35 -9.82
CA ILE A 345 -8.77 -13.99 -9.70
C ILE A 345 -8.42 -13.40 -8.34
N THR A 346 -9.31 -13.52 -7.36
CA THR A 346 -9.12 -12.97 -6.01
C THR A 346 -7.83 -13.48 -5.37
N GLN A 347 -7.49 -14.74 -5.63
CA GLN A 347 -6.27 -15.36 -5.13
C GLN A 347 -4.99 -14.63 -5.57
N LYS A 348 -4.99 -13.92 -6.69
CA LYS A 348 -3.80 -13.20 -7.20
C LYS A 348 -3.32 -12.05 -6.32
N ILE A 349 -4.17 -11.51 -5.44
CA ILE A 349 -3.75 -10.48 -4.48
C ILE A 349 -3.23 -11.07 -3.15
N ILE A 350 -3.11 -12.39 -3.08
CA ILE A 350 -2.72 -13.13 -1.88
C ILE A 350 -1.48 -13.98 -2.15
N GLU A 351 -1.44 -14.69 -3.29
CA GLU A 351 -0.37 -15.60 -3.68
C GLU A 351 0.97 -14.89 -3.87
N ASN A 352 2.04 -15.68 -3.79
CA ASN A 352 3.40 -15.24 -4.10
C ASN A 352 3.88 -14.01 -3.31
N GLY A 353 3.30 -13.79 -2.10
CA GLY A 353 3.64 -12.65 -1.25
C GLY A 353 2.89 -11.36 -1.59
N GLU A 354 1.97 -11.37 -2.55
CA GLU A 354 1.15 -10.19 -2.88
C GLU A 354 0.25 -9.74 -1.72
N ASP A 355 -0.08 -10.63 -0.79
CA ASP A 355 -0.76 -10.30 0.47
C ASP A 355 0.00 -9.29 1.33
N GLN A 356 1.32 -9.12 1.13
CA GLN A 356 2.13 -8.10 1.79
C GLN A 356 2.02 -6.72 1.14
N HIS A 357 1.39 -6.64 -0.03
CA HIS A 357 1.27 -5.43 -0.82
C HIS A 357 -0.15 -4.87 -0.85
N TYR A 358 -1.17 -5.72 -0.89
CA TYR A 358 -2.56 -5.29 -1.06
C TYR A 358 -3.27 -5.01 0.27
N GLN A 359 -4.05 -3.93 0.30
CA GLN A 359 -4.97 -3.61 1.40
C GLN A 359 -6.16 -2.81 0.90
N HIS A 360 -7.37 -3.18 1.33
CA HIS A 360 -8.56 -2.38 1.14
C HIS A 360 -8.69 -1.34 2.25
N PHE A 361 -9.17 -0.16 1.86
CA PHE A 361 -9.53 0.92 2.77
C PHE A 361 -11.00 1.27 2.58
N PHE A 362 -11.67 1.60 3.68
CA PHE A 362 -13.10 1.83 3.74
C PHE A 362 -13.37 3.22 4.30
N LEU A 363 -14.10 4.05 3.54
CA LEU A 363 -14.37 5.43 3.90
C LEU A 363 -15.86 5.74 3.75
N ALA A 364 -16.41 6.54 4.68
CA ALA A 364 -17.74 7.12 4.52
C ALA A 364 -17.65 8.44 3.74
N ASP A 365 -18.52 8.62 2.76
CA ASP A 365 -18.64 9.87 2.01
C ASP A 365 -20.11 10.24 1.81
N ASN A 366 -20.38 11.52 1.58
CA ASN A 366 -21.71 12.03 1.27
C ASN A 366 -22.78 11.67 2.32
N ILE A 367 -22.42 11.80 3.60
CA ILE A 367 -23.29 11.47 4.72
C ILE A 367 -24.45 12.45 4.79
N ARG A 368 -25.67 11.93 4.98
CA ARG A 368 -26.89 12.70 5.11
C ARG A 368 -27.93 11.93 5.92
N PRO A 369 -28.95 12.59 6.46
CA PRO A 369 -30.09 11.87 7.06
C PRO A 369 -30.73 10.92 6.06
N SER A 370 -31.23 9.78 6.52
CA SER A 370 -32.06 8.89 5.72
C SER A 370 -33.27 9.65 5.19
N TYR A 371 -33.70 9.30 3.98
CA TYR A 371 -34.95 9.85 3.39
C TYR A 371 -34.89 11.31 2.94
N GLY A 372 -33.71 11.80 2.64
CA GLY A 372 -33.50 13.14 2.09
C GLY A 372 -32.99 14.14 3.13
N GLY A 373 -32.37 15.16 2.63
CA GLY A 373 -31.75 16.20 3.44
C GLY A 373 -30.44 16.66 2.84
N LYS A 374 -29.89 17.72 3.37
CA LYS A 374 -28.59 18.25 2.94
C LYS A 374 -27.48 17.34 3.46
N LYS A 375 -26.40 17.26 2.68
CA LYS A 375 -25.13 16.67 3.15
C LYS A 375 -24.76 17.34 4.48
N GLU A 376 -24.44 16.52 5.47
CA GLU A 376 -23.99 17.03 6.75
C GLU A 376 -22.62 17.70 6.58
N ASN A 377 -22.53 18.92 7.09
CA ASN A 377 -21.25 19.60 7.24
C ASN A 377 -20.58 18.98 8.47
N GLY A 378 -19.65 18.14 8.25
CA GLY A 378 -18.95 17.48 9.33
C GLY A 378 -18.14 16.36 8.81
N ASP A 379 -17.35 15.92 9.64
CA ASP A 379 -16.25 15.04 9.43
C ASP A 379 -16.68 13.75 8.74
N THR A 380 -16.00 13.45 7.66
CA THR A 380 -16.00 12.14 7.04
C THR A 380 -15.13 11.16 7.84
N ASN A 381 -15.03 11.35 9.16
CA ASN A 381 -14.27 10.47 10.02
C ASN A 381 -14.96 9.11 10.11
N SER A 382 -14.55 8.21 9.25
CA SER A 382 -15.16 6.89 9.14
C SER A 382 -15.25 6.11 10.47
N PRO A 383 -14.28 6.20 11.40
CA PRO A 383 -14.37 5.55 12.70
C PRO A 383 -15.53 6.03 13.58
N ASP A 384 -16.03 7.23 13.37
CA ASP A 384 -17.20 7.73 14.10
C ASP A 384 -18.50 7.12 13.56
N PHE A 385 -18.53 6.77 12.27
CA PHE A 385 -19.69 6.19 11.62
C PHE A 385 -19.76 4.69 11.71
N PHE A 386 -18.62 4.02 11.61
CA PHE A 386 -18.54 2.56 11.71
C PHE A 386 -17.18 2.11 12.22
N SER A 387 -17.16 0.94 12.79
CA SER A 387 -15.94 0.15 12.99
C SER A 387 -15.84 -0.90 11.90
N TYR A 388 -14.64 -1.23 11.45
CA TYR A 388 -14.39 -2.32 10.54
C TYR A 388 -13.29 -3.22 11.09
N TYR A 389 -13.51 -4.52 11.00
CA TYR A 389 -12.58 -5.54 11.46
C TYR A 389 -12.21 -6.45 10.30
N TYR A 390 -10.93 -6.52 9.99
CA TYR A 390 -10.41 -7.42 8.98
C TYR A 390 -10.50 -8.87 9.47
N CYS A 391 -11.20 -9.71 8.72
CA CYS A 391 -11.36 -11.14 9.02
C CYS A 391 -10.75 -12.04 7.93
N ASP A 392 -9.72 -11.54 7.26
CA ASP A 392 -8.98 -12.33 6.26
C ASP A 392 -8.39 -13.59 6.87
N THR A 393 -8.28 -14.65 6.06
CA THR A 393 -7.83 -15.97 6.51
C THR A 393 -6.81 -16.56 5.55
N THR A 394 -6.12 -17.57 6.03
CA THR A 394 -5.28 -18.46 5.21
C THR A 394 -5.75 -19.91 5.41
N PRO A 395 -6.17 -20.63 4.35
CA PRO A 395 -6.51 -20.16 3.01
C PRO A 395 -7.66 -19.13 3.02
N TRP A 396 -7.63 -18.15 2.10
CA TRP A 396 -8.60 -17.07 2.10
C TRP A 396 -10.03 -17.51 1.75
N ASP A 397 -10.19 -18.56 0.95
CA ASP A 397 -11.46 -19.13 0.54
C ASP A 397 -12.17 -19.88 1.67
N LYS A 398 -11.47 -20.18 2.77
CA LYS A 398 -12.03 -20.77 3.97
C LYS A 398 -12.51 -19.70 4.93
N THR A 399 -13.70 -19.89 5.46
CA THR A 399 -14.35 -18.94 6.40
C THR A 399 -14.48 -19.49 7.81
N ASN A 400 -14.18 -20.78 8.02
CA ASN A 400 -14.42 -21.45 9.25
C ASN A 400 -13.16 -22.16 9.76
N LYS A 401 -12.84 -21.99 11.04
CA LYS A 401 -11.71 -22.67 11.69
C LYS A 401 -11.80 -24.20 11.64
N TYR A 402 -13.00 -24.74 11.60
CA TYR A 402 -13.23 -26.18 11.49
C TYR A 402 -12.91 -26.71 10.09
N ASP A 403 -12.91 -25.86 9.08
CA ASP A 403 -12.48 -26.15 7.72
C ASP A 403 -10.97 -25.90 7.51
N GLY A 404 -10.24 -25.63 8.59
CA GLY A 404 -8.79 -25.40 8.56
C GLY A 404 -8.38 -23.95 8.30
N ALA A 405 -9.31 -22.99 8.29
CA ALA A 405 -8.98 -21.57 8.18
C ALA A 405 -8.17 -21.09 9.40
N LYS A 406 -7.14 -20.29 9.12
CA LYS A 406 -6.36 -19.58 10.12
C LYS A 406 -6.59 -18.08 9.94
N PHE A 407 -6.98 -17.43 11.00
CA PHE A 407 -7.20 -15.98 11.03
C PHE A 407 -5.88 -15.22 10.83
N THR A 408 -5.87 -14.29 9.90
CA THR A 408 -4.71 -13.44 9.55
C THR A 408 -5.05 -11.96 9.51
N GLY A 409 -6.32 -11.59 9.47
CA GLY A 409 -6.78 -10.22 9.19
C GLY A 409 -6.21 -9.14 10.10
N GLU A 410 -6.03 -9.41 11.39
CA GLU A 410 -5.44 -8.45 12.33
C GLU A 410 -3.96 -8.17 12.05
N LYS A 411 -3.21 -9.22 11.71
CA LYS A 411 -1.75 -9.13 11.50
C LYS A 411 -1.40 -8.79 10.06
N ASN A 412 -2.22 -9.22 9.12
CA ASN A 412 -2.02 -9.02 7.70
C ASN A 412 -3.35 -8.65 7.00
N PRO A 413 -3.86 -7.43 7.24
CA PRO A 413 -5.15 -7.00 6.73
C PRO A 413 -5.09 -6.82 5.21
N ILE A 414 -5.94 -7.55 4.48
CA ILE A 414 -6.16 -7.39 3.04
C ILE A 414 -7.54 -6.74 2.81
N GLY A 415 -8.55 -7.15 3.57
CA GLY A 415 -9.92 -6.64 3.50
C GLY A 415 -10.78 -7.33 2.45
N LEU A 416 -10.45 -8.57 2.08
CA LEU A 416 -11.33 -9.41 1.27
C LEU A 416 -12.51 -9.93 2.07
N LYS A 417 -12.31 -10.11 3.36
CA LYS A 417 -13.33 -10.49 4.34
C LYS A 417 -13.20 -9.62 5.57
N GLY A 418 -14.33 -9.15 6.05
CA GLY A 418 -14.41 -8.39 7.28
C GLY A 418 -15.85 -8.03 7.61
N TYR A 419 -16.07 -7.47 8.77
CA TYR A 419 -17.40 -7.01 9.16
C TYR A 419 -17.39 -5.56 9.62
N PHE A 420 -18.53 -4.92 9.41
CA PHE A 420 -18.84 -3.57 9.86
C PHE A 420 -19.78 -3.59 11.06
N ILE A 421 -19.53 -2.69 12.00
CA ILE A 421 -20.50 -2.26 13.01
C ILE A 421 -20.85 -0.82 12.67
N PHE A 422 -22.09 -0.57 12.22
CA PHE A 422 -22.55 0.77 11.88
C PHE A 422 -23.13 1.44 13.13
N LYS A 423 -22.49 2.50 13.60
CA LYS A 423 -22.79 3.17 14.88
C LYS A 423 -23.87 4.26 14.76
N HIS A 424 -24.05 4.82 13.58
CA HIS A 424 -25.00 5.90 13.34
C HIS A 424 -26.15 5.41 12.47
N THR A 425 -27.31 5.34 13.07
CA THR A 425 -28.56 4.97 12.41
C THR A 425 -29.28 6.17 11.79
N HIS A 426 -30.28 5.93 10.97
CA HIS A 426 -31.02 6.95 10.22
C HIS A 426 -30.12 7.83 9.33
N LYS A 427 -29.04 7.24 8.83
CA LYS A 427 -28.07 7.89 7.93
C LYS A 427 -27.94 7.14 6.62
N GLN A 428 -27.84 7.91 5.55
CA GLN A 428 -27.41 7.44 4.24
C GLN A 428 -26.00 7.95 3.97
N PHE A 429 -25.17 7.13 3.38
CA PHE A 429 -23.85 7.52 2.94
C PHE A 429 -23.34 6.59 1.83
N THR A 430 -22.27 7.00 1.18
CA THR A 430 -21.54 6.16 0.24
C THR A 430 -20.36 5.52 0.97
N LEU A 431 -20.36 4.20 1.07
CA LEU A 431 -19.17 3.46 1.48
C LEU A 431 -18.23 3.38 0.28
N LYS A 432 -17.08 4.05 0.37
CA LYS A 432 -16.00 3.94 -0.61
C LYS A 432 -15.08 2.81 -0.24
N ILE A 433 -14.92 1.86 -1.14
CA ILE A 433 -13.97 0.75 -1.02
C ILE A 433 -12.82 1.02 -1.97
N ASN A 434 -11.62 1.17 -1.43
CA ASN A 434 -10.41 1.54 -2.17
C ASN A 434 -9.37 0.44 -2.01
N LEU A 435 -8.91 -0.15 -3.10
CA LEU A 435 -7.84 -1.13 -3.07
C LEU A 435 -6.51 -0.46 -3.40
N MET A 436 -5.58 -0.54 -2.47
CA MET A 436 -4.20 -0.11 -2.64
C MET A 436 -3.30 -1.31 -2.93
N ARG A 437 -2.31 -1.10 -3.80
CA ARG A 437 -1.15 -1.97 -3.92
C ARG A 437 0.12 -1.19 -3.62
N ALA A 438 0.75 -1.48 -2.50
CA ALA A 438 2.04 -0.93 -2.15
C ALA A 438 3.15 -1.49 -3.06
N ARG A 439 4.10 -0.65 -3.46
CA ARG A 439 5.25 -1.06 -4.29
C ARG A 439 6.13 -2.08 -3.59
N ASN A 440 6.39 -1.85 -2.31
CA ASN A 440 7.34 -2.64 -1.53
C ASN A 440 6.64 -3.43 -0.41
N SER A 441 5.90 -2.75 0.43
CA SER A 441 5.14 -3.35 1.53
C SER A 441 4.05 -2.40 2.00
N LYS A 442 2.90 -2.94 2.34
CA LYS A 442 1.82 -2.17 2.99
C LYS A 442 2.11 -1.83 4.45
N PHE A 443 3.12 -2.45 5.03
CA PHE A 443 3.49 -2.24 6.43
C PHE A 443 4.51 -1.12 6.57
N SER A 444 4.30 -0.27 7.58
CA SER A 444 5.28 0.70 8.07
C SER A 444 5.62 0.32 9.51
N GLU A 445 6.91 0.14 9.80
CA GLU A 445 7.38 -0.33 11.12
C GLU A 445 6.68 -1.61 11.61
N GLY A 446 6.39 -2.52 10.67
CA GLY A 446 5.73 -3.79 10.93
C GLY A 446 4.21 -3.70 11.20
N LYS A 447 3.60 -2.52 11.01
CA LYS A 447 2.16 -2.31 11.19
C LYS A 447 1.50 -1.87 9.89
N ALA A 448 0.36 -2.44 9.58
CA ALA A 448 -0.49 -1.95 8.50
C ALA A 448 -1.25 -0.67 8.93
N SER A 449 -1.63 0.14 7.96
CA SER A 449 -2.45 1.32 8.21
C SER A 449 -3.86 0.93 8.67
N PRO A 450 -4.52 1.76 9.50
CA PRO A 450 -5.92 1.55 9.87
C PRO A 450 -6.83 1.53 8.64
N PHE A 451 -7.95 0.82 8.75
CA PHE A 451 -8.90 0.61 7.62
C PHE A 451 -9.39 1.88 6.94
N CYS A 452 -9.41 3.00 7.66
CA CYS A 452 -9.92 4.29 7.15
C CYS A 452 -8.84 5.34 6.94
N GLN A 453 -7.58 5.04 7.26
CA GLN A 453 -6.53 6.07 7.28
C GLN A 453 -5.23 5.55 6.66
N PRO A 454 -5.14 5.53 5.33
CA PRO A 454 -3.87 5.27 4.67
C PRO A 454 -2.85 6.36 5.05
N SER A 455 -1.59 6.01 5.12
CA SER A 455 -0.53 6.98 5.40
C SER A 455 -0.36 7.98 4.26
N THR A 456 0.24 9.14 4.54
CA THR A 456 0.53 10.16 3.52
C THR A 456 1.38 9.61 2.37
N THR A 457 2.35 8.74 2.68
CA THR A 457 3.18 8.05 1.69
C THR A 457 2.33 7.14 0.80
N GLN A 458 1.44 6.34 1.40
CA GLN A 458 0.54 5.47 0.65
C GLN A 458 -0.37 6.27 -0.29
N LEU A 459 -0.89 7.40 0.15
CA LEU A 459 -1.75 8.25 -0.69
C LEU A 459 -1.01 8.86 -1.89
N LYS A 460 0.27 9.17 -1.76
CA LYS A 460 1.04 9.88 -2.79
C LYS A 460 1.84 8.97 -3.72
N GLU A 461 2.30 7.84 -3.21
CA GLU A 461 3.34 7.04 -3.87
C GLU A 461 2.88 5.65 -4.30
N GLU A 462 1.77 5.15 -3.75
CA GLU A 462 1.31 3.80 -4.03
C GLU A 462 0.24 3.75 -5.13
N ALA A 463 0.03 2.57 -5.70
CA ALA A 463 -0.97 2.37 -6.73
C ALA A 463 -2.35 2.16 -6.11
N TRP A 464 -3.34 2.86 -6.63
CA TRP A 464 -4.72 2.78 -6.20
C TRP A 464 -5.62 2.36 -7.35
N MET A 465 -6.49 1.40 -7.10
CA MET A 465 -7.59 1.12 -8.00
C MET A 465 -8.69 2.19 -7.86
N PRO A 466 -9.51 2.40 -8.90
CA PRO A 466 -10.67 3.26 -8.80
C PRO A 466 -11.56 2.84 -7.62
N SER A 467 -12.13 3.83 -6.93
CA SER A 467 -13.02 3.57 -5.78
C SER A 467 -14.30 2.89 -6.22
N ILE A 468 -14.72 1.90 -5.47
CA ILE A 468 -16.05 1.31 -5.55
C ILE A 468 -16.95 2.08 -4.60
N ASN A 469 -18.09 2.52 -5.09
CA ASN A 469 -19.05 3.31 -4.33
C ASN A 469 -20.30 2.47 -4.04
N VAL A 470 -20.50 2.11 -2.76
CA VAL A 470 -21.64 1.33 -2.31
C VAL A 470 -22.60 2.27 -1.57
N PRO A 471 -23.79 2.56 -2.11
CA PRO A 471 -24.79 3.35 -1.39
C PRO A 471 -25.36 2.53 -0.22
N LEU A 472 -25.21 3.05 1.00
CA LEU A 472 -25.73 2.43 2.22
C LEU A 472 -26.80 3.32 2.86
N ASN A 473 -27.79 2.67 3.45
CA ASN A 473 -28.82 3.26 4.29
C ASN A 473 -28.94 2.47 5.59
N ILE A 474 -28.53 3.08 6.69
CA ILE A 474 -28.63 2.49 8.03
C ILE A 474 -29.96 2.95 8.61
N TYR A 475 -31.00 2.13 8.45
CA TYR A 475 -32.39 2.58 8.61
C TYR A 475 -32.90 2.52 10.04
N MET A 476 -32.32 1.69 10.91
CA MET A 476 -32.69 1.62 12.33
C MET A 476 -31.57 1.03 13.18
N ASN A 477 -31.68 1.14 14.51
CA ASN A 477 -30.78 0.57 15.48
C ASN A 477 -31.33 -0.78 15.97
N SER A 478 -30.53 -1.84 15.84
CA SER A 478 -30.92 -3.18 16.32
C SER A 478 -30.79 -3.34 17.84
N ASP A 479 -30.13 -2.43 18.54
CA ASP A 479 -29.99 -2.42 20.00
C ASP A 479 -31.26 -1.87 20.67
N GLU A 480 -32.12 -1.19 19.89
CA GLU A 480 -33.42 -0.73 20.33
C GLU A 480 -34.46 -1.83 20.14
N ARG A 481 -35.49 -1.82 20.96
CA ARG A 481 -36.58 -2.77 20.83
C ARG A 481 -37.30 -2.57 19.49
N GLU A 482 -37.44 -3.66 18.73
CA GLU A 482 -38.06 -3.60 17.42
C GLU A 482 -39.57 -3.33 17.54
N LEU A 483 -40.29 -4.19 18.24
CA LEU A 483 -41.74 -4.05 18.56
C LEU A 483 -42.04 -4.54 19.97
N ASP A 484 -43.16 -4.11 20.52
CA ASP A 484 -43.64 -4.57 21.82
C ASP A 484 -43.95 -6.08 21.81
N GLU A 485 -43.68 -6.73 22.94
CA GLU A 485 -43.81 -8.19 23.09
C GLU A 485 -45.18 -8.71 22.69
N HIS A 486 -46.26 -7.96 23.00
CA HIS A 486 -47.63 -8.35 22.67
C HIS A 486 -47.88 -8.48 21.15
N VAL A 487 -47.11 -7.75 20.31
CA VAL A 487 -47.23 -7.86 18.85
C VAL A 487 -46.74 -9.23 18.37
N TYR A 488 -45.72 -9.77 19.02
CA TYR A 488 -45.21 -11.10 18.70
C TYR A 488 -46.06 -12.24 19.21
N ASP A 489 -46.96 -11.97 20.14
CA ASP A 489 -47.95 -12.95 20.63
C ASP A 489 -49.15 -13.10 19.69
N LEU A 490 -49.32 -12.17 18.75
CA LEU A 490 -50.36 -12.27 17.73
C LEU A 490 -50.03 -13.39 16.72
N SER A 491 -51.07 -14.01 16.19
CA SER A 491 -50.96 -14.83 14.99
C SER A 491 -50.91 -13.94 13.74
N LEU A 492 -50.32 -14.42 12.63
CA LEU A 492 -50.12 -13.65 11.40
C LEU A 492 -51.41 -13.04 10.82
N ASP A 493 -52.58 -13.69 11.04
CA ASP A 493 -53.89 -13.20 10.64
C ASP A 493 -54.43 -12.10 11.56
N GLN A 494 -53.98 -12.02 12.81
CA GLN A 494 -54.32 -10.99 13.77
C GLN A 494 -53.50 -9.70 13.62
N ILE A 495 -52.39 -9.70 12.86
CA ILE A 495 -51.62 -8.51 12.62
C ILE A 495 -52.47 -7.47 11.89
N SER A 496 -52.59 -6.28 12.50
CA SER A 496 -53.41 -5.17 12.00
C SER A 496 -52.63 -4.34 10.97
N GLY A 497 -53.35 -3.77 10.00
CA GLY A 497 -52.81 -2.70 9.10
C GLY A 497 -53.08 -1.29 9.65
N GLU A 498 -53.79 -1.16 10.79
CA GLU A 498 -54.19 0.12 11.33
C GLU A 498 -53.13 0.67 12.32
N PRO A 499 -52.65 1.92 12.16
CA PRO A 499 -51.68 2.51 13.09
C PRO A 499 -52.12 2.50 14.55
N SER A 500 -53.40 2.61 14.80
CA SER A 500 -53.98 2.64 16.15
C SER A 500 -53.84 1.34 16.95
N ALA A 501 -53.42 0.26 16.29
CA ALA A 501 -53.16 -1.03 16.91
C ALA A 501 -51.76 -1.12 17.56
N TYR A 502 -50.91 -0.12 17.37
CA TYR A 502 -49.50 -0.14 17.76
C TYR A 502 -49.14 1.05 18.65
N SER A 503 -48.15 0.88 19.50
CA SER A 503 -47.57 1.97 20.30
C SER A 503 -46.89 3.00 19.42
N ALA A 504 -46.59 4.18 19.97
CA ALA A 504 -45.81 5.18 19.24
C ALA A 504 -44.38 4.70 18.97
N GLU A 505 -43.85 3.86 19.83
CA GLU A 505 -42.51 3.25 19.71
C GLU A 505 -42.50 2.19 18.62
N ASP A 506 -43.47 1.27 18.60
CA ASP A 506 -43.66 0.32 17.52
C ASP A 506 -43.78 1.02 16.16
N LEU A 507 -44.60 2.09 16.09
CA LEU A 507 -44.77 2.84 14.85
C LEU A 507 -43.48 3.49 14.34
N THR A 508 -42.56 3.87 15.24
CA THR A 508 -41.29 4.39 14.85
C THR A 508 -40.47 3.35 14.10
N SER A 509 -40.35 2.14 14.63
CA SER A 509 -39.69 1.01 13.99
C SER A 509 -40.37 0.61 12.68
N ILE A 510 -41.70 0.47 12.71
CA ILE A 510 -42.51 0.12 11.54
C ILE A 510 -42.28 1.12 10.40
N TYR A 511 -42.40 2.43 10.68
CA TYR A 511 -42.20 3.47 9.64
C TYR A 511 -40.74 3.58 9.15
N SER A 512 -39.77 3.29 10.00
CA SER A 512 -38.38 3.21 9.58
C SER A 512 -38.16 2.11 8.54
N LEU A 513 -38.71 0.92 8.79
CA LEU A 513 -38.68 -0.20 7.84
C LEU A 513 -39.42 0.16 6.55
N MET A 514 -40.67 0.65 6.69
CA MET A 514 -41.48 1.03 5.54
C MET A 514 -40.76 2.04 4.62
N LYS A 515 -40.17 3.05 5.19
CA LYS A 515 -39.40 4.06 4.43
C LYS A 515 -38.16 3.47 3.75
N ALA A 516 -37.44 2.61 4.45
CA ALA A 516 -36.21 2.00 3.91
C ALA A 516 -36.52 1.18 2.65
N PHE A 517 -37.64 0.50 2.62
CA PHE A 517 -38.04 -0.42 1.54
C PHE A 517 -39.18 0.07 0.66
N GLY A 518 -39.68 1.28 0.90
CA GLY A 518 -40.76 1.88 0.10
C GLY A 518 -42.10 1.20 0.28
N LEU A 519 -42.37 0.64 1.48
CA LEU A 519 -43.60 -0.03 1.80
C LEU A 519 -44.71 1.00 2.09
N THR A 520 -45.94 0.62 1.76
CA THR A 520 -47.13 1.44 2.00
C THR A 520 -48.11 0.77 2.97
N ASP A 521 -47.91 -0.51 3.29
CA ASP A 521 -48.77 -1.30 4.17
C ASP A 521 -48.03 -1.63 5.48
N ILE A 522 -48.57 -1.14 6.60
CA ILE A 522 -48.08 -1.42 7.95
C ILE A 522 -48.02 -2.93 8.21
N LYS A 523 -49.04 -3.66 7.76
CA LYS A 523 -49.15 -5.10 7.96
C LYS A 523 -47.98 -5.85 7.35
N GLU A 524 -47.50 -5.40 6.19
CA GLU A 524 -46.33 -5.98 5.51
C GLU A 524 -45.06 -5.81 6.36
N ALA A 525 -44.83 -4.62 6.89
CA ALA A 525 -43.67 -4.33 7.74
C ALA A 525 -43.73 -5.11 9.07
N VAL A 526 -44.89 -5.14 9.74
CA VAL A 526 -45.06 -5.87 11.00
C VAL A 526 -44.89 -7.38 10.81
N ARG A 527 -45.34 -7.93 9.70
CA ARG A 527 -45.11 -9.34 9.36
C ARG A 527 -43.63 -9.66 9.20
N ASP A 528 -42.85 -8.73 8.66
CA ASP A 528 -41.41 -8.92 8.51
C ASP A 528 -40.71 -8.95 9.88
N PHE A 529 -41.08 -8.03 10.80
CA PHE A 529 -40.60 -8.08 12.20
C PHE A 529 -41.02 -9.40 12.89
N TRP A 530 -42.23 -9.84 12.69
CA TRP A 530 -42.74 -11.09 13.26
C TRP A 530 -41.93 -12.30 12.77
N TRP A 531 -41.66 -12.39 11.46
CA TRP A 531 -40.83 -13.44 10.87
C TRP A 531 -39.36 -13.35 11.28
N ASN A 532 -38.87 -12.17 11.54
CA ASN A 532 -37.49 -12.00 12.04
C ASN A 532 -37.32 -12.64 13.42
N LEU A 533 -38.34 -12.61 14.26
CA LEU A 533 -38.29 -13.20 15.61
C LEU A 533 -38.79 -14.65 15.66
N LYS A 534 -39.89 -14.95 14.99
CA LYS A 534 -40.62 -16.22 15.15
C LYS A 534 -40.40 -17.21 14.01
N GLY A 535 -39.83 -16.77 12.90
CA GLY A 535 -39.70 -17.61 11.71
C GLY A 535 -38.67 -18.74 11.89
N ASP A 536 -38.90 -19.84 11.18
CA ASP A 536 -37.94 -20.93 11.13
C ASP A 536 -36.66 -20.48 10.40
N ALA A 537 -35.53 -20.71 11.04
CA ALA A 537 -34.23 -20.39 10.49
C ALA A 537 -33.89 -21.28 9.27
N ASN A 538 -33.22 -20.71 8.28
CA ASN A 538 -32.61 -21.49 7.24
C ASN A 538 -31.40 -22.24 7.85
N PRO A 539 -31.38 -23.59 7.87
CA PRO A 539 -30.31 -24.35 8.49
C PRO A 539 -28.93 -24.20 7.77
N GLU A 540 -28.91 -23.72 6.53
CA GLU A 540 -27.68 -23.45 5.79
C GLU A 540 -27.06 -22.09 6.14
N ALA A 541 -27.86 -21.20 6.75
CA ALA A 541 -27.35 -19.95 7.28
C ALA A 541 -26.74 -20.18 8.67
N GLY A 542 -25.92 -19.29 9.13
CA GLY A 542 -25.36 -19.36 10.48
C GLY A 542 -24.02 -20.09 10.59
N SER A 543 -23.22 -20.10 9.53
CA SER A 543 -21.83 -20.55 9.64
C SER A 543 -20.99 -19.54 10.41
N PHE A 544 -20.14 -20.04 11.29
CA PHE A 544 -19.12 -19.22 11.92
C PHE A 544 -18.09 -18.77 10.88
N TRP A 545 -17.73 -17.51 10.93
CA TRP A 545 -16.58 -17.03 10.20
C TRP A 545 -15.29 -17.16 11.02
N PHE A 546 -15.36 -16.98 12.32
CA PHE A 546 -14.28 -17.27 13.30
C PHE A 546 -14.82 -17.34 14.72
#